data_8553cdd66e203066b3a8a0ec322b6653
#
_entry.id   8553cdd66e203066b3a8a0ec322b6653
#
_cell.length_a   1.000
_cell.length_b   1.000
_cell.length_c   1.000
_cell.angle_alpha   90.00
_cell.angle_beta   90.00
_cell.angle_gamma   90.00
#
_symmetry.space_group_name_H-M   'P 1'
#
loop_
_entity.id
_entity.type
_entity.pdbx_description
1 polymer ?
#
loop_
_entity_poly.entity_id
_entity_poly.type
_entity_poly.pdbx_seq_one_letter_code
_entity_poly.pdbx_strand_id
1 'polypeptide(L)'
;MSVFSFKYFDIQQNASALKVGTDSMLLGALCDPKNAKYLLDVGAGTGVLSLMMAQKNTTAQIDAIEIEKNAFKECTLNFNNSNWSDRLHAFESDFFTFDAQHQYDIIISNPPFYLEDNISMYEPLSIAKHWNMYKINDLYKKCASLSHIQTKLVLIIPHENLQTHFNLANENGWFLEKQINIHSKPSKPNTRSVLYFTRELTALKEEELTIREEDNSYTSQYITLTKEFHNRDLNEQKIETFIH
;
A
#
# COMPACT_ATOMS: atom_id res chain seq x y z
N MET A 1 3.96 -6.16 23.61
CA MET A 1 3.92 -5.15 22.53
C MET A 1 4.20 -5.87 21.23
N SER A 2 3.36 -5.70 20.21
CA SER A 2 3.60 -6.29 18.88
C SER A 2 4.39 -5.29 18.04
N VAL A 3 5.66 -5.58 17.79
CA VAL A 3 6.55 -4.77 16.95
C VAL A 3 6.93 -5.60 15.75
N PHE A 4 6.85 -5.00 14.55
CA PHE A 4 7.39 -5.58 13.32
C PHE A 4 8.63 -4.79 12.91
N SER A 5 9.79 -5.46 12.85
CA SER A 5 11.06 -4.81 12.57
C SER A 5 11.43 -4.89 11.10
N PHE A 6 11.56 -3.73 10.47
CA PHE A 6 12.17 -3.56 9.17
C PHE A 6 13.69 -3.34 9.32
N LYS A 7 14.41 -3.25 8.21
CA LYS A 7 15.87 -3.06 8.20
C LYS A 7 16.31 -1.73 8.83
N TYR A 8 15.52 -0.67 8.66
CA TYR A 8 15.88 0.69 9.07
C TYR A 8 14.84 1.36 9.97
N PHE A 9 13.73 0.72 10.27
CA PHE A 9 12.68 1.25 11.14
C PHE A 9 11.85 0.11 11.75
N ASP A 10 11.14 0.42 12.83
CA ASP A 10 10.22 -0.49 13.49
C ASP A 10 8.78 0.02 13.36
N ILE A 11 7.82 -0.90 13.29
CA ILE A 11 6.39 -0.62 13.30
C ILE A 11 5.78 -1.14 14.59
N GLN A 12 5.30 -0.25 15.42
CA GLN A 12 4.41 -0.60 16.53
C GLN A 12 2.99 -0.79 16.00
N GLN A 13 2.36 -1.93 16.32
CA GLN A 13 1.06 -2.34 15.80
C GLN A 13 0.26 -3.13 16.84
N ASN A 14 0.04 -2.51 18.02
CA ASN A 14 -0.63 -3.19 19.14
C ASN A 14 -2.16 -3.07 19.04
N ALA A 15 -2.65 -1.90 18.71
CA ALA A 15 -4.06 -1.51 18.78
C ALA A 15 -4.72 -1.42 17.40
N SER A 16 -3.96 -1.26 16.31
CA SER A 16 -4.51 -1.20 14.96
C SER A 16 -5.10 -2.55 14.54
N ALA A 17 -6.26 -2.50 13.87
CA ALA A 17 -6.96 -3.68 13.37
C ALA A 17 -6.18 -4.39 12.23
N LEU A 18 -5.48 -3.62 11.40
CA LEU A 18 -4.67 -4.12 10.29
C LEU A 18 -3.19 -4.06 10.66
N LYS A 19 -2.55 -5.22 10.66
CA LYS A 19 -1.11 -5.36 10.88
C LYS A 19 -0.36 -5.32 9.57
N VAL A 20 0.96 -5.07 9.64
CA VAL A 20 1.86 -5.21 8.49
C VAL A 20 1.68 -6.58 7.86
N GLY A 21 1.32 -6.59 6.59
CA GLY A 21 1.06 -7.79 5.82
C GLY A 21 1.82 -7.80 4.49
N THR A 22 1.68 -8.90 3.76
CA THR A 22 2.31 -9.09 2.44
C THR A 22 1.91 -8.00 1.45
N ASP A 23 0.64 -7.57 1.48
CA ASP A 23 0.13 -6.55 0.56
C ASP A 23 0.84 -5.21 0.74
N SER A 24 1.00 -4.75 2.00
CA SER A 24 1.75 -3.51 2.28
C SER A 24 3.23 -3.63 1.93
N MET A 25 3.85 -4.79 2.20
CA MET A 25 5.25 -5.04 1.81
C MET A 25 5.42 -4.97 0.29
N LEU A 26 4.56 -5.63 -0.47
CA LEU A 26 4.61 -5.64 -1.93
C LEU A 26 4.38 -4.25 -2.51
N LEU A 27 3.31 -3.57 -2.08
CA LEU A 27 2.98 -2.24 -2.58
C LEU A 27 4.11 -1.25 -2.30
N GLY A 28 4.63 -1.22 -1.08
CA GLY A 28 5.73 -0.35 -0.69
C GLY A 28 7.04 -0.66 -1.43
N ALA A 29 7.33 -1.95 -1.68
CA ALA A 29 8.52 -2.35 -2.42
C ALA A 29 8.40 -2.01 -3.92
N LEU A 30 7.24 -2.20 -4.53
CA LEU A 30 6.97 -1.95 -5.94
C LEU A 30 6.87 -0.46 -6.28
N CYS A 31 6.28 0.37 -5.41
CA CYS A 31 6.16 1.81 -5.67
C CYS A 31 7.55 2.48 -5.68
N ASP A 32 7.87 3.23 -6.73
CA ASP A 32 9.13 3.99 -6.85
C ASP A 32 8.89 5.50 -6.67
N PRO A 33 9.26 6.08 -5.50
CA PRO A 33 9.03 7.48 -5.19
C PRO A 33 10.17 8.43 -5.61
N LYS A 34 11.18 7.99 -6.37
CA LYS A 34 12.46 8.71 -6.58
C LYS A 34 12.34 10.19 -6.89
N ASN A 35 11.39 10.57 -7.73
CA ASN A 35 11.25 11.96 -8.20
C ASN A 35 10.07 12.69 -7.54
N ALA A 36 9.37 12.06 -6.60
CA ALA A 36 8.26 12.67 -5.91
C ALA A 36 8.76 13.73 -4.92
N LYS A 37 8.08 14.87 -4.89
CA LYS A 37 8.24 15.93 -3.91
C LYS A 37 7.19 15.82 -2.80
N TYR A 38 5.97 15.49 -3.19
CA TYR A 38 4.83 15.29 -2.30
C TYR A 38 4.19 13.93 -2.52
N LEU A 39 4.03 13.18 -1.45
CA LEU A 39 3.42 11.87 -1.42
C LEU A 39 2.20 11.86 -0.49
N LEU A 40 1.15 11.13 -0.89
CA LEU A 40 -0.02 10.90 -0.05
C LEU A 40 -0.23 9.40 0.16
N ASP A 41 -0.28 8.99 1.41
CA ASP A 41 -0.64 7.63 1.85
C ASP A 41 -2.09 7.65 2.37
N VAL A 42 -3.01 7.03 1.62
CA VAL A 42 -4.44 7.04 1.92
C VAL A 42 -4.84 5.79 2.69
N GLY A 43 -5.36 5.95 3.90
CA GLY A 43 -5.65 4.85 4.81
C GLY A 43 -4.35 4.24 5.34
N ALA A 44 -3.48 5.09 5.91
CA ALA A 44 -2.10 4.75 6.23
C ALA A 44 -1.96 3.65 7.30
N GLY A 45 -3.02 3.37 8.08
CA GLY A 45 -2.95 2.39 9.16
C GLY A 45 -1.87 2.75 10.17
N THR A 46 -0.89 1.88 10.32
CA THR A 46 0.28 2.10 11.19
C THR A 46 1.39 2.96 10.55
N GLY A 47 1.20 3.44 9.30
CA GLY A 47 2.16 4.28 8.58
C GLY A 47 3.26 3.50 7.85
N VAL A 48 3.09 2.20 7.65
CA VAL A 48 4.13 1.35 7.05
C VAL A 48 4.50 1.77 5.63
N LEU A 49 3.52 2.10 4.76
CA LEU A 49 3.79 2.54 3.39
C LEU A 49 4.54 3.87 3.38
N SER A 50 4.11 4.82 4.19
CA SER A 50 4.79 6.11 4.35
C SER A 50 6.26 5.95 4.74
N LEU A 51 6.57 5.07 5.71
CA LEU A 51 7.93 4.79 6.15
C LEU A 51 8.77 4.10 5.07
N MET A 52 8.17 3.16 4.32
CA MET A 52 8.83 2.54 3.17
C MET A 52 9.13 3.56 2.06
N MET A 53 8.23 4.50 1.80
CA MET A 53 8.46 5.59 0.84
C MET A 53 9.54 6.55 1.35
N ALA A 54 9.54 6.88 2.64
CA ALA A 54 10.56 7.71 3.26
C ALA A 54 11.97 7.09 3.19
N GLN A 55 12.08 5.77 3.33
CA GLN A 55 13.34 5.04 3.13
C GLN A 55 13.86 5.15 1.68
N LYS A 56 12.96 5.12 0.69
CA LYS A 56 13.31 5.13 -0.75
C LYS A 56 13.57 6.52 -1.31
N ASN A 57 12.98 7.56 -0.73
CA ASN A 57 13.12 8.94 -1.15
C ASN A 57 13.60 9.78 0.04
N THR A 58 14.70 10.49 -0.12
CA THR A 58 15.36 11.24 0.97
C THR A 58 14.82 12.65 1.17
N THR A 59 13.98 13.16 0.29
CA THR A 59 13.55 14.57 0.26
C THR A 59 12.03 14.78 0.23
N ALA A 60 11.26 13.76 -0.17
CA ALA A 60 9.81 13.89 -0.29
C ALA A 60 9.15 14.18 1.05
N GLN A 61 8.19 15.10 1.03
CA GLN A 61 7.23 15.29 2.11
C GLN A 61 6.11 14.27 1.94
N ILE A 62 5.74 13.59 3.00
CA ILE A 62 4.77 12.48 2.97
C ILE A 62 3.66 12.77 3.94
N ASP A 63 2.46 12.94 3.41
CA ASP A 63 1.22 13.07 4.16
C ASP A 63 0.55 11.70 4.26
N ALA A 64 0.11 11.33 5.46
CA ALA A 64 -0.55 10.07 5.76
C ALA A 64 -1.90 10.33 6.40
N ILE A 65 -2.99 9.85 5.78
CA ILE A 65 -4.34 10.06 6.27
C ILE A 65 -4.85 8.75 6.86
N GLU A 66 -5.33 8.80 8.10
CA GLU A 66 -5.95 7.67 8.77
C GLU A 66 -7.16 8.15 9.58
N ILE A 67 -8.28 7.44 9.40
CA ILE A 67 -9.55 7.78 10.08
C ILE A 67 -9.70 7.05 11.41
N GLU A 68 -9.08 5.86 11.56
CA GLU A 68 -9.17 5.09 12.79
C GLU A 68 -8.19 5.63 13.82
N LYS A 69 -8.71 6.08 14.94
CA LYS A 69 -7.98 6.81 15.98
C LYS A 69 -6.78 6.07 16.56
N ASN A 70 -6.88 4.75 16.75
CA ASN A 70 -5.78 3.98 17.33
C ASN A 70 -4.67 3.74 16.29
N ALA A 71 -5.05 3.47 15.04
CA ALA A 71 -4.10 3.35 13.93
C ALA A 71 -3.38 4.69 13.68
N PHE A 72 -4.09 5.81 13.69
CA PHE A 72 -3.51 7.15 13.62
C PHE A 72 -2.48 7.41 14.73
N LYS A 73 -2.79 7.04 16.00
CA LYS A 73 -1.84 7.18 17.11
C LYS A 73 -0.58 6.34 16.91
N GLU A 74 -0.74 5.10 16.43
CA GLU A 74 0.38 4.22 16.11
C GLU A 74 1.19 4.77 14.93
N CYS A 75 0.54 5.26 13.89
CA CYS A 75 1.17 5.95 12.77
C CYS A 75 2.04 7.12 13.24
N THR A 76 1.47 8.02 14.02
CA THR A 76 2.17 9.18 14.58
C THR A 76 3.36 8.76 15.44
N LEU A 77 3.18 7.73 16.28
CA LEU A 77 4.27 7.21 17.12
C LEU A 77 5.39 6.59 16.26
N ASN A 78 5.05 5.82 15.23
CA ASN A 78 6.01 5.21 14.32
C ASN A 78 6.79 6.28 13.53
N PHE A 79 6.12 7.34 13.09
CA PHE A 79 6.76 8.47 12.42
C PHE A 79 7.74 9.19 13.33
N ASN A 80 7.32 9.52 14.56
CA ASN A 80 8.16 10.20 15.54
C ASN A 80 9.40 9.39 15.95
N ASN A 81 9.31 8.07 15.93
CA ASN A 81 10.41 7.15 16.25
C ASN A 81 11.32 6.86 15.05
N SER A 82 10.98 7.31 13.84
CA SER A 82 11.75 7.09 12.63
C SER A 82 12.84 8.17 12.41
N ASN A 83 13.82 7.83 11.57
CA ASN A 83 14.86 8.79 11.14
C ASN A 83 14.33 9.85 10.14
N TRP A 84 13.04 9.85 9.83
CA TRP A 84 12.41 10.69 8.80
C TRP A 84 11.25 11.51 9.35
N SER A 85 11.17 11.68 10.68
CA SER A 85 10.08 12.36 11.37
C SER A 85 9.87 13.82 10.94
N ASP A 86 10.90 14.46 10.41
CA ASP A 86 10.89 15.84 9.91
C ASP A 86 10.09 16.05 8.62
N ARG A 87 9.74 14.97 7.92
CA ARG A 87 9.05 14.99 6.62
C ARG A 87 7.88 14.01 6.50
N LEU A 88 7.45 13.45 7.62
CA LEU A 88 6.29 12.54 7.75
C LEU A 88 5.20 13.22 8.56
N HIS A 89 4.03 13.40 7.96
CA HIS A 89 2.89 14.10 8.57
C HIS A 89 1.68 13.18 8.62
N ALA A 90 1.23 12.82 9.81
CA ALA A 90 0.02 12.03 10.01
C ALA A 90 -1.18 12.95 10.28
N PHE A 91 -2.34 12.64 9.68
CA PHE A 91 -3.60 13.35 9.83
C PHE A 91 -4.70 12.39 10.28
N GLU A 92 -5.32 12.65 11.45
CA GLU A 92 -6.55 11.97 11.88
C GLU A 92 -7.72 12.60 11.12
N SER A 93 -8.07 12.04 9.96
CA SER A 93 -9.09 12.63 9.08
C SER A 93 -9.74 11.58 8.20
N ASP A 94 -10.99 11.86 7.80
CA ASP A 94 -11.61 11.18 6.67
C ASP A 94 -10.98 11.69 5.37
N PHE A 95 -10.43 10.78 4.56
CA PHE A 95 -9.83 11.09 3.27
C PHE A 95 -10.76 11.88 2.34
N PHE A 96 -12.05 11.57 2.35
CA PHE A 96 -13.01 12.20 1.44
C PHE A 96 -13.26 13.68 1.76
N THR A 97 -13.04 14.08 3.01
CA THR A 97 -13.19 15.47 3.48
C THR A 97 -11.85 16.17 3.69
N PHE A 98 -10.73 15.46 3.55
CA PHE A 98 -9.40 16.03 3.76
C PHE A 98 -9.12 17.17 2.77
N ASP A 99 -8.65 18.30 3.28
CA ASP A 99 -8.29 19.48 2.50
C ASP A 99 -6.77 19.62 2.44
N ALA A 100 -6.21 19.26 1.27
CA ALA A 100 -4.77 19.28 1.06
C ALA A 100 -4.28 20.68 0.68
N GLN A 101 -3.10 21.06 1.17
CA GLN A 101 -2.49 22.35 0.85
C GLN A 101 -1.73 22.36 -0.48
N HIS A 102 -1.56 21.19 -1.12
CA HIS A 102 -0.83 21.01 -2.38
C HIS A 102 -1.37 19.80 -3.15
N GLN A 103 -0.93 19.66 -4.38
CA GLN A 103 -1.16 18.46 -5.18
C GLN A 103 -0.01 17.48 -4.97
N TYR A 104 -0.29 16.19 -5.14
CA TYR A 104 0.67 15.12 -4.90
C TYR A 104 1.24 14.54 -6.19
N ASP A 105 2.52 14.19 -6.17
CA ASP A 105 3.19 13.49 -7.25
C ASP A 105 2.85 11.99 -7.26
N ILE A 106 2.68 11.43 -6.05
CA ILE A 106 2.25 10.04 -5.86
C ILE A 106 1.15 9.99 -4.80
N ILE A 107 0.09 9.26 -5.12
CA ILE A 107 -0.94 8.85 -4.18
C ILE A 107 -0.86 7.32 -4.09
N ILE A 108 -0.65 6.79 -2.89
CA ILE A 108 -0.54 5.35 -2.64
C ILE A 108 -1.63 4.91 -1.66
N SER A 109 -2.21 3.73 -1.88
CA SER A 109 -3.15 3.16 -0.93
C SER A 109 -3.19 1.64 -1.02
N ASN A 110 -3.32 1.02 0.16
CA ASN A 110 -3.74 -0.35 0.35
C ASN A 110 -5.14 -0.33 0.96
N PRO A 111 -6.17 -0.05 0.15
CA PRO A 111 -7.52 0.14 0.67
C PRO A 111 -8.08 -1.16 1.24
N PRO A 112 -8.97 -1.09 2.24
CA PRO A 112 -9.65 -2.27 2.73
C PRO A 112 -10.54 -2.90 1.65
N PHE A 113 -10.36 -4.20 1.34
CA PHE A 113 -10.83 -4.88 0.12
C PHE A 113 -12.26 -5.42 0.16
N TYR A 114 -13.06 -5.06 1.12
CA TYR A 114 -14.33 -5.75 1.32
C TYR A 114 -15.44 -5.17 0.45
N LEU A 115 -15.71 -5.85 -0.69
CA LEU A 115 -16.95 -5.68 -1.50
C LEU A 115 -18.11 -6.56 -0.99
N GLU A 116 -17.89 -7.43 0.02
CA GLU A 116 -18.88 -8.39 0.47
C GLU A 116 -19.69 -7.92 1.68
N ASP A 117 -21.01 -8.24 1.62
CA ASP A 117 -22.07 -7.95 2.59
C ASP A 117 -21.93 -8.66 3.97
N ASN A 118 -20.79 -9.24 4.30
CA ASN A 118 -20.58 -9.94 5.56
C ASN A 118 -20.18 -9.00 6.69
N ILE A 119 -21.18 -8.37 7.29
CA ILE A 119 -21.08 -7.60 8.53
C ILE A 119 -20.70 -8.57 9.66
N SER A 120 -19.43 -8.60 10.07
CA SER A 120 -19.04 -9.25 11.31
C SER A 120 -19.13 -8.26 12.48
N MET A 121 -19.58 -8.77 13.66
CA MET A 121 -19.93 -8.00 14.85
C MET A 121 -18.75 -7.35 15.62
N TYR A 122 -17.59 -7.12 15.00
CA TYR A 122 -16.45 -6.44 15.65
C TYR A 122 -16.23 -5.06 15.01
N GLU A 123 -16.50 -3.98 15.76
CA GLU A 123 -16.48 -2.60 15.30
C GLU A 123 -15.18 -2.16 14.55
N PRO A 124 -13.94 -2.53 14.93
CA PRO A 124 -12.75 -2.12 14.19
C PRO A 124 -12.66 -2.73 12.78
N LEU A 125 -13.21 -3.94 12.59
CA LEU A 125 -13.32 -4.59 11.28
C LEU A 125 -14.49 -4.06 10.45
N SER A 126 -15.49 -3.44 11.06
CA SER A 126 -16.64 -2.86 10.34
C SER A 126 -16.25 -1.60 9.58
N ILE A 127 -15.37 -0.76 10.12
CA ILE A 127 -14.86 0.43 9.41
C ILE A 127 -14.08 0.00 8.16
N ALA A 128 -13.24 -1.02 8.28
CA ALA A 128 -12.53 -1.60 7.14
C ALA A 128 -13.47 -2.21 6.08
N LYS A 129 -14.68 -2.65 6.46
CA LYS A 129 -15.65 -3.32 5.58
C LYS A 129 -16.58 -2.37 4.81
N HIS A 130 -16.62 -1.08 5.11
CA HIS A 130 -17.55 -0.12 4.48
C HIS A 130 -17.07 0.50 3.18
N TRP A 131 -15.97 0.02 2.59
CA TRP A 131 -15.58 0.38 1.23
C TRP A 131 -16.43 -0.38 0.21
N ASN A 132 -17.63 0.12 -0.03
CA ASN A 132 -18.48 -0.37 -1.12
C ASN A 132 -18.11 0.30 -2.47
N MET A 133 -18.72 -0.14 -3.56
CA MET A 133 -18.45 0.41 -4.91
C MET A 133 -18.56 1.94 -4.98
N TYR A 134 -19.48 2.56 -4.22
CA TYR A 134 -19.64 4.02 -4.20
C TYR A 134 -18.38 4.68 -3.63
N LYS A 135 -17.79 4.11 -2.58
CA LYS A 135 -16.55 4.62 -1.99
C LYS A 135 -15.33 4.42 -2.90
N ILE A 136 -15.30 3.36 -3.72
CA ILE A 136 -14.23 3.17 -4.72
C ILE A 136 -14.30 4.27 -5.79
N ASN A 137 -15.49 4.60 -6.28
CA ASN A 137 -15.67 5.72 -7.21
C ASN A 137 -15.24 7.06 -6.59
N ASP A 138 -15.67 7.30 -5.35
CA ASP A 138 -15.31 8.52 -4.62
C ASP A 138 -13.81 8.59 -4.32
N LEU A 139 -13.14 7.45 -4.11
CA LEU A 139 -11.68 7.36 -4.01
C LEU A 139 -11.01 7.94 -5.26
N TYR A 140 -11.37 7.43 -6.46
CA TYR A 140 -10.79 7.91 -7.72
C TYR A 140 -11.08 9.38 -7.95
N LYS A 141 -12.31 9.83 -7.69
CA LYS A 141 -12.72 11.22 -7.80
C LYS A 141 -11.92 12.12 -6.85
N LYS A 142 -11.77 11.73 -5.59
CA LYS A 142 -11.00 12.49 -4.60
C LYS A 142 -9.52 12.51 -4.96
N CYS A 143 -8.92 11.38 -5.33
CA CYS A 143 -7.54 11.33 -5.83
C CYS A 143 -7.34 12.27 -7.03
N ALA A 144 -8.31 12.33 -7.96
CA ALA A 144 -8.24 13.25 -9.11
C ALA A 144 -8.21 14.72 -8.69
N SER A 145 -8.96 15.11 -7.65
CA SER A 145 -8.96 16.49 -7.14
C SER A 145 -7.64 16.88 -6.46
N LEU A 146 -6.87 15.90 -5.97
CA LEU A 146 -5.58 16.08 -5.30
C LEU A 146 -4.37 15.88 -6.24
N SER A 147 -4.61 15.67 -7.54
CA SER A 147 -3.61 15.31 -8.52
C SER A 147 -3.30 16.44 -9.50
N HIS A 148 -2.10 16.42 -10.06
CA HIS A 148 -1.72 17.13 -11.29
C HIS A 148 -1.50 16.12 -12.44
N ILE A 149 -1.18 16.59 -13.62
CA ILE A 149 -1.10 15.74 -14.84
C ILE A 149 -0.07 14.60 -14.71
N GLN A 150 1.01 14.79 -13.96
CA GLN A 150 2.09 13.81 -13.79
C GLN A 150 1.87 12.88 -12.58
N THR A 151 0.80 13.09 -11.81
CA THR A 151 0.52 12.28 -10.61
C THR A 151 0.38 10.80 -10.97
N LYS A 152 0.97 9.95 -10.16
CA LYS A 152 0.75 8.49 -10.17
C LYS A 152 -0.12 8.09 -9.01
N LEU A 153 -1.18 7.32 -9.28
CA LEU A 153 -1.98 6.65 -8.26
C LEU A 153 -1.62 5.17 -8.25
N VAL A 154 -1.13 4.67 -7.11
CA VAL A 154 -0.65 3.30 -6.97
C VAL A 154 -1.48 2.57 -5.92
N LEU A 155 -2.17 1.52 -6.34
CA LEU A 155 -3.06 0.73 -5.48
C LEU A 155 -2.67 -0.74 -5.51
N ILE A 156 -2.87 -1.45 -4.39
CA ILE A 156 -2.94 -2.90 -4.39
C ILE A 156 -4.39 -3.31 -4.14
N ILE A 157 -4.91 -4.26 -4.92
CA ILE A 157 -6.30 -4.69 -4.86
C ILE A 157 -6.43 -6.22 -5.01
N PRO A 158 -7.55 -6.84 -4.57
CA PRO A 158 -7.90 -8.18 -4.99
C PRO A 158 -8.03 -8.24 -6.51
N HIS A 159 -7.42 -9.25 -7.13
CA HIS A 159 -7.44 -9.38 -8.60
C HIS A 159 -8.85 -9.48 -9.17
N GLU A 160 -9.77 -10.11 -8.46
CA GLU A 160 -11.19 -10.24 -8.85
C GLU A 160 -11.91 -8.91 -9.05
N ASN A 161 -11.42 -7.83 -8.40
CA ASN A 161 -11.97 -6.49 -8.50
C ASN A 161 -11.37 -5.64 -9.63
N LEU A 162 -10.42 -6.19 -10.40
CA LEU A 162 -9.66 -5.46 -11.42
C LEU A 162 -10.56 -4.69 -12.39
N GLN A 163 -11.58 -5.34 -12.96
CA GLN A 163 -12.45 -4.71 -13.95
C GLN A 163 -13.26 -3.54 -13.37
N THR A 164 -13.72 -3.67 -12.11
CA THR A 164 -14.42 -2.60 -11.40
C THR A 164 -13.51 -1.39 -11.21
N HIS A 165 -12.28 -1.62 -10.74
CA HIS A 165 -11.29 -0.56 -10.55
C HIS A 165 -10.92 0.10 -11.87
N PHE A 166 -10.72 -0.68 -12.94
CA PHE A 166 -10.41 -0.17 -14.27
C PHE A 166 -11.52 0.77 -14.79
N ASN A 167 -12.78 0.35 -14.72
CA ASN A 167 -13.91 1.15 -15.20
C ASN A 167 -14.05 2.46 -14.41
N LEU A 168 -14.08 2.37 -13.06
CA LEU A 168 -14.25 3.54 -12.19
C LEU A 168 -13.06 4.51 -12.28
N ALA A 169 -11.85 4.01 -12.46
CA ALA A 169 -10.67 4.83 -12.69
C ALA A 169 -10.81 5.65 -13.98
N ASN A 170 -11.17 4.99 -15.09
CA ASN A 170 -11.35 5.65 -16.40
C ASN A 170 -12.46 6.73 -16.35
N GLU A 171 -13.58 6.46 -15.68
CA GLU A 171 -14.67 7.44 -15.49
C GLU A 171 -14.21 8.71 -14.77
N ASN A 172 -13.16 8.60 -13.94
CA ASN A 172 -12.57 9.71 -13.19
C ASN A 172 -11.27 10.25 -13.82
N GLY A 173 -10.97 9.87 -15.07
CA GLY A 173 -9.82 10.38 -15.83
C GLY A 173 -8.47 9.81 -15.36
N TRP A 174 -8.47 8.60 -14.80
CA TRP A 174 -7.29 7.82 -14.50
C TRP A 174 -7.12 6.71 -15.53
N PHE A 175 -5.94 6.59 -16.12
CA PHE A 175 -5.61 5.59 -17.12
C PHE A 175 -4.60 4.59 -16.55
N LEU A 176 -4.90 3.31 -16.70
CA LEU A 176 -4.02 2.24 -16.22
C LEU A 176 -2.76 2.18 -17.10
N GLU A 177 -1.61 2.51 -16.50
CA GLU A 177 -0.30 2.49 -17.15
C GLU A 177 0.41 1.14 -16.97
N LYS A 178 0.27 0.57 -15.75
CA LYS A 178 0.94 -0.69 -15.43
C LYS A 178 0.10 -1.50 -14.46
N GLN A 179 0.08 -2.81 -14.69
CA GLN A 179 -0.54 -3.81 -13.84
C GLN A 179 0.49 -4.87 -13.50
N ILE A 180 0.62 -5.21 -12.21
CA ILE A 180 1.45 -6.31 -11.76
C ILE A 180 0.54 -7.33 -11.09
N ASN A 181 0.43 -8.52 -11.68
CA ASN A 181 -0.34 -9.63 -11.13
C ASN A 181 0.49 -10.42 -10.13
N ILE A 182 -0.06 -10.67 -8.94
CA ILE A 182 0.65 -11.28 -7.83
C ILE A 182 0.16 -12.71 -7.63
N HIS A 183 1.08 -13.67 -7.77
CA HIS A 183 0.86 -15.07 -7.46
C HIS A 183 1.50 -15.44 -6.14
N SER A 184 0.79 -16.17 -5.30
CA SER A 184 1.38 -16.73 -4.07
C SER A 184 2.41 -17.82 -4.39
N LYS A 185 2.15 -18.63 -5.43
CA LYS A 185 3.01 -19.69 -6.00
C LYS A 185 2.77 -19.81 -7.50
N PRO A 186 3.69 -20.44 -8.27
CA PRO A 186 3.51 -20.62 -9.73
C PRO A 186 2.23 -21.38 -10.11
N SER A 187 1.85 -22.40 -9.32
CA SER A 187 0.64 -23.20 -9.55
C SER A 187 -0.66 -22.56 -9.09
N LYS A 188 -0.61 -21.40 -8.43
CA LYS A 188 -1.79 -20.72 -7.89
C LYS A 188 -2.21 -19.54 -8.76
N PRO A 189 -3.52 -19.28 -8.90
CA PRO A 189 -3.99 -18.09 -9.58
C PRO A 189 -3.50 -16.82 -8.86
N ASN A 190 -3.44 -15.72 -9.60
CA ASN A 190 -3.20 -14.41 -9.02
C ASN A 190 -4.36 -14.02 -8.10
N THR A 191 -4.02 -13.52 -6.92
CA THR A 191 -5.00 -13.12 -5.89
C THR A 191 -5.01 -11.63 -5.67
N ARG A 192 -3.95 -10.95 -6.07
CA ARG A 192 -3.76 -9.50 -5.94
C ARG A 192 -3.25 -8.92 -7.24
N SER A 193 -3.54 -7.63 -7.46
CA SER A 193 -2.91 -6.84 -8.51
C SER A 193 -2.45 -5.50 -7.94
N VAL A 194 -1.23 -5.08 -8.31
CA VAL A 194 -0.76 -3.72 -8.07
C VAL A 194 -0.99 -2.93 -9.34
N LEU A 195 -1.76 -1.83 -9.22
CA LEU A 195 -2.21 -1.00 -10.32
C LEU A 195 -1.55 0.36 -10.24
N TYR A 196 -0.98 0.81 -11.35
CA TYR A 196 -0.41 2.14 -11.51
C TYR A 196 -1.27 2.91 -12.49
N PHE A 197 -1.92 3.94 -12.01
CA PHE A 197 -2.71 4.84 -12.83
C PHE A 197 -1.98 6.17 -13.04
N THR A 198 -2.25 6.78 -14.18
CA THR A 198 -1.76 8.10 -14.56
C THR A 198 -2.92 8.95 -15.06
N ARG A 199 -2.69 10.27 -15.17
CA ARG A 199 -3.66 11.24 -15.72
C ARG A 199 -3.57 11.37 -17.24
N GLU A 200 -2.60 10.75 -17.88
CA GLU A 200 -2.39 10.78 -19.33
C GLU A 200 -2.64 9.40 -19.92
N LEU A 201 -3.29 9.36 -21.08
CA LEU A 201 -3.50 8.10 -21.79
C LEU A 201 -2.17 7.51 -22.23
N THR A 202 -1.95 6.26 -21.87
CA THR A 202 -0.70 5.54 -22.15
C THR A 202 -0.98 4.07 -22.50
N ALA A 203 0.02 3.39 -23.07
CA ALA A 203 -0.07 1.95 -23.30
C ALA A 203 0.08 1.18 -21.98
N LEU A 204 -0.82 0.22 -21.76
CA LEU A 204 -0.76 -0.68 -20.60
C LEU A 204 0.45 -1.61 -20.69
N LYS A 205 1.18 -1.73 -19.56
CA LYS A 205 2.21 -2.75 -19.34
C LYS A 205 1.72 -3.74 -18.30
N GLU A 206 1.77 -5.02 -18.63
CA GLU A 206 1.42 -6.10 -17.71
C GLU A 206 2.66 -6.86 -17.29
N GLU A 207 2.78 -7.14 -15.99
CA GLU A 207 3.88 -7.87 -15.38
C GLU A 207 3.33 -8.90 -14.39
N GLU A 208 4.12 -9.95 -14.14
CA GLU A 208 3.80 -11.00 -13.19
C GLU A 208 4.85 -11.03 -12.08
N LEU A 209 4.40 -11.25 -10.85
CA LEU A 209 5.27 -11.46 -9.69
C LEU A 209 4.79 -12.66 -8.90
N THR A 210 5.68 -13.62 -8.67
CA THR A 210 5.42 -14.78 -7.81
C THR A 210 6.19 -14.63 -6.50
N ILE A 211 5.49 -14.82 -5.37
CA ILE A 211 6.08 -14.60 -4.03
C ILE A 211 6.95 -15.80 -3.62
N ARG A 212 6.42 -17.01 -3.78
CA ARG A 212 7.06 -18.25 -3.33
C ARG A 212 7.17 -19.28 -4.44
N GLU A 213 8.20 -20.09 -4.37
CA GLU A 213 8.32 -21.32 -5.15
C GLU A 213 7.35 -22.41 -4.64
N GLU A 214 7.23 -23.52 -5.33
CA GLU A 214 6.36 -24.62 -4.91
C GLU A 214 6.76 -25.21 -3.56
N ASP A 215 8.06 -25.19 -3.24
CA ASP A 215 8.63 -25.66 -1.96
C ASP A 215 8.47 -24.68 -0.79
N ASN A 216 7.70 -23.59 -0.95
CA ASN A 216 7.50 -22.48 -0.02
C ASN A 216 8.70 -21.55 0.20
N SER A 217 9.84 -21.76 -0.44
CA SER A 217 10.93 -20.77 -0.42
C SER A 217 10.48 -19.49 -1.16
N TYR A 218 11.09 -18.36 -0.85
CA TYR A 218 10.82 -17.13 -1.60
C TYR A 218 11.48 -17.17 -2.99
N THR A 219 10.79 -16.63 -4.00
CA THR A 219 11.39 -16.49 -5.34
C THR A 219 12.51 -15.47 -5.33
N SER A 220 13.46 -15.60 -6.25
CA SER A 220 14.55 -14.61 -6.43
C SER A 220 13.99 -13.23 -6.77
N GLN A 221 12.85 -13.18 -7.48
CA GLN A 221 12.16 -11.93 -7.81
C GLN A 221 11.66 -11.23 -6.55
N TYR A 222 10.96 -11.95 -5.65
CA TYR A 222 10.46 -11.39 -4.39
C TYR A 222 11.61 -10.96 -3.46
N ILE A 223 12.66 -11.79 -3.33
CA ILE A 223 13.83 -11.46 -2.52
C ILE A 223 14.50 -10.18 -3.01
N THR A 224 14.76 -10.08 -4.33
CA THR A 224 15.39 -8.89 -4.93
C THR A 224 14.57 -7.63 -4.69
N LEU A 225 13.24 -7.74 -4.81
CA LEU A 225 12.30 -6.63 -4.62
C LEU A 225 12.28 -6.14 -3.16
N THR A 226 12.31 -7.06 -2.19
CA THR A 226 11.99 -6.73 -0.79
C THR A 226 13.21 -6.71 0.15
N LYS A 227 14.39 -7.15 -0.30
CA LYS A 227 15.60 -7.29 0.53
C LYS A 227 16.02 -6.05 1.32
N GLU A 228 15.74 -4.86 0.79
CA GLU A 228 16.08 -3.60 1.46
C GLU A 228 15.12 -3.24 2.61
N PHE A 229 14.03 -3.97 2.74
CA PHE A 229 13.06 -3.78 3.83
C PHE A 229 13.16 -4.84 4.92
N HIS A 230 13.65 -6.04 4.61
CA HIS A 230 13.79 -7.10 5.60
C HIS A 230 15.04 -6.91 6.48
N ASN A 231 14.88 -7.09 7.79
CA ASN A 231 15.97 -7.05 8.76
C ASN A 231 16.77 -8.38 8.86
N ARG A 232 16.41 -9.38 8.04
CA ARG A 232 17.05 -10.69 7.94
C ARG A 232 17.23 -11.10 6.49
N ASP A 233 18.17 -12.01 6.22
CA ASP A 233 18.35 -12.61 4.90
C ASP A 233 17.21 -13.61 4.62
N LEU A 234 16.45 -13.36 3.56
CA LEU A 234 15.36 -14.25 3.14
C LEU A 234 15.85 -15.55 2.49
N ASN A 235 17.12 -15.63 2.09
CA ASN A 235 17.72 -16.84 1.53
C ASN A 235 17.99 -17.91 2.62
N GLU A 236 18.16 -17.52 3.87
CA GLU A 236 18.46 -18.44 4.98
C GLU A 236 17.29 -19.35 5.35
N GLN A 237 16.06 -19.03 4.94
CA GLN A 237 14.89 -19.91 5.16
C GLN A 237 14.96 -21.25 4.39
N LYS A 238 15.93 -21.44 3.48
CA LYS A 238 16.17 -22.73 2.81
C LYS A 238 16.82 -23.78 3.73
N ILE A 239 17.39 -23.39 4.86
CA ILE A 239 18.24 -24.27 5.68
C ILE A 239 17.48 -24.91 6.86
N GLU A 240 16.43 -24.26 7.39
CA GLU A 240 15.73 -24.78 8.59
C GLU A 240 14.71 -25.90 8.32
N THR A 241 14.39 -26.22 7.06
CA THR A 241 13.37 -27.24 6.72
C THR A 241 13.97 -28.66 6.52
N PHE A 242 15.27 -28.85 6.70
CA PHE A 242 15.94 -30.13 6.48
C PHE A 242 16.53 -30.78 7.72
N ILE A 243 16.23 -30.27 8.93
CA ILE A 243 16.67 -30.92 10.19
C ILE A 243 15.42 -31.09 11.08
N HIS A 244 14.58 -32.07 10.72
CA HIS A 244 13.75 -32.85 11.65
C HIS A 244 13.25 -34.12 10.94
#